data_6f3a7d2dda909f643eaa076c4795ca4a
#
_entry.id   6f3a7d2dda909f643eaa076c4795ca4a
#
_cell.length_a   1.000
_cell.length_b   1.000
_cell.length_c   1.000
_cell.angle_alpha   90.00
_cell.angle_beta   90.00
_cell.angle_gamma   90.00
#
_symmetry.space_group_name_H-M   'P 1'
#
loop_
_entity.id
_entity.type
_entity.pdbx_description
1 polymer ?
#
loop_
_entity_poly.entity_id
_entity_poly.type
_entity_poly.pdbx_seq_one_letter_code
_entity_poly.pdbx_strand_id
1 'polypeptide(L)'
;NPYLYRDPNDPSAEPVVVLPYGGFYNRDEMSMRAYDVRNSLSYNKVFDNGVRTQELNVLGGVQAKFADRHFNSNSGYGYQYDYGGVVAIDPKLFEMLIARQFPYYSMTQTYDRQAAFYANADYTYDRRYSVSATFRYDGNNGLGSSSSARWLPTWNLGARWNIANEKFMENAEKVDVMGLRLSYGLSANT
;
A
#
# COMPACT_ATOMS: atom_id res chain seq x y z
N ASN A 1 -31.99 -10.38 28.28
CA ASN A 1 -30.96 -11.30 27.89
C ASN A 1 -30.91 -11.39 26.35
N PRO A 2 -29.78 -11.07 25.70
CA PRO A 2 -29.65 -11.08 24.24
C PRO A 2 -29.69 -12.50 23.63
N TYR A 3 -29.63 -13.54 24.44
CA TYR A 3 -29.59 -14.94 24.02
C TYR A 3 -30.92 -15.67 24.32
N LEU A 4 -32.02 -14.94 24.39
CA LEU A 4 -33.35 -15.50 24.45
C LEU A 4 -33.89 -15.73 23.03
N TYR A 5 -34.13 -16.99 22.69
CA TYR A 5 -34.78 -17.39 21.47
C TYR A 5 -36.30 -17.45 21.66
N ARG A 6 -37.03 -16.86 20.72
CA ARG A 6 -38.48 -16.99 20.59
C ARG A 6 -38.78 -17.70 19.27
N ASP A 7 -39.60 -18.71 19.33
CA ASP A 7 -40.01 -19.42 18.11
C ASP A 7 -40.83 -18.47 17.22
N PRO A 8 -40.37 -18.19 15.98
CA PRO A 8 -41.13 -17.32 15.09
C PRO A 8 -42.45 -17.96 14.62
N ASN A 9 -42.61 -19.30 14.72
CA ASN A 9 -43.82 -20.04 14.32
C ASN A 9 -44.80 -20.21 15.48
N ASP A 10 -44.37 -20.00 16.73
CA ASP A 10 -45.24 -20.05 17.90
C ASP A 10 -44.92 -18.85 18.85
N PRO A 11 -45.61 -17.71 18.62
CA PRO A 11 -45.43 -16.52 19.45
C PRO A 11 -45.89 -16.70 20.91
N SER A 12 -46.65 -17.76 21.21
CA SER A 12 -47.11 -18.08 22.56
C SER A 12 -46.11 -18.92 23.35
N ALA A 13 -45.11 -19.51 22.68
CA ALA A 13 -44.09 -20.28 23.37
C ALA A 13 -43.20 -19.41 24.28
N GLU A 14 -42.88 -19.93 25.44
CA GLU A 14 -42.00 -19.24 26.39
C GLU A 14 -40.58 -19.11 25.76
N PRO A 15 -39.92 -17.96 25.93
CA PRO A 15 -38.58 -17.77 25.43
C PRO A 15 -37.58 -18.68 26.15
N VAL A 16 -36.70 -19.33 25.35
CA VAL A 16 -35.68 -20.25 25.86
C VAL A 16 -34.32 -19.60 25.78
N VAL A 17 -33.48 -19.77 26.82
CA VAL A 17 -32.08 -19.38 26.79
C VAL A 17 -31.30 -20.40 25.97
N VAL A 18 -30.77 -19.96 24.82
CA VAL A 18 -30.02 -20.83 23.88
C VAL A 18 -28.50 -20.73 24.08
N LEU A 19 -28.05 -19.84 24.96
CA LEU A 19 -26.62 -19.74 25.27
C LEU A 19 -26.16 -20.97 26.09
N PRO A 20 -25.18 -21.75 25.61
CA PRO A 20 -24.65 -22.88 26.37
C PRO A 20 -23.88 -22.38 27.60
N TYR A 21 -23.81 -23.23 28.64
CA TYR A 21 -22.97 -22.98 29.81
C TYR A 21 -21.50 -23.01 29.41
N GLY A 22 -20.73 -22.00 29.84
CA GLY A 22 -19.29 -21.89 29.57
C GLY A 22 -18.89 -20.45 29.22
N GLY A 23 -17.68 -20.30 28.77
CA GLY A 23 -17.11 -19.00 28.35
C GLY A 23 -17.36 -18.66 26.90
N PHE A 24 -16.94 -17.46 26.52
CA PHE A 24 -16.82 -17.03 25.15
C PHE A 24 -15.36 -17.15 24.71
N TYR A 25 -15.13 -17.72 23.54
CA TYR A 25 -13.83 -17.79 22.91
C TYR A 25 -13.87 -17.09 21.56
N ASN A 26 -13.23 -15.95 21.46
CA ASN A 26 -13.11 -15.22 20.18
C ASN A 26 -11.70 -15.37 19.67
N ARG A 27 -11.57 -15.71 18.39
CA ARG A 27 -10.30 -15.82 17.70
C ARG A 27 -10.32 -15.04 16.42
N ASP A 28 -9.42 -14.09 16.32
CA ASP A 28 -9.12 -13.35 15.11
C ASP A 28 -7.75 -13.78 14.60
N GLU A 29 -7.70 -14.18 13.34
CA GLU A 29 -6.48 -14.61 12.67
C GLU A 29 -6.30 -13.82 11.39
N MET A 30 -5.14 -13.19 11.26
CA MET A 30 -4.73 -12.50 10.04
C MET A 30 -3.50 -13.17 9.47
N SER A 31 -3.54 -13.50 8.19
CA SER A 31 -2.37 -13.91 7.44
C SER A 31 -2.17 -13.01 6.23
N MET A 32 -0.91 -12.71 5.92
CA MET A 32 -0.54 -11.91 4.76
C MET A 32 0.62 -12.57 4.02
N ARG A 33 0.50 -12.62 2.70
CA ARG A 33 1.59 -12.93 1.78
C ARG A 33 1.84 -11.73 0.90
N ALA A 34 3.07 -11.23 0.88
CA ALA A 34 3.45 -10.09 0.06
C ALA A 34 4.72 -10.37 -0.73
N TYR A 35 4.73 -9.94 -1.98
CA TYR A 35 5.89 -10.02 -2.87
C TYR A 35 6.09 -8.64 -3.50
N ASP A 36 7.33 -8.17 -3.49
CA ASP A 36 7.76 -6.97 -4.22
C ASP A 36 8.91 -7.37 -5.15
N VAL A 37 8.66 -7.30 -6.44
CA VAL A 37 9.64 -7.58 -7.47
C VAL A 37 9.95 -6.29 -8.19
N ARG A 38 11.22 -5.88 -8.16
CA ARG A 38 11.71 -4.69 -8.84
C ARG A 38 12.86 -5.07 -9.76
N ASN A 39 12.78 -4.60 -10.99
CA ASN A 39 13.86 -4.72 -11.96
C ASN A 39 14.20 -3.33 -12.48
N SER A 40 15.48 -3.00 -12.52
CA SER A 40 15.95 -1.70 -13.02
C SER A 40 17.22 -1.84 -13.82
N LEU A 41 17.35 -1.00 -14.82
CA LEU A 41 18.54 -0.84 -15.64
C LEU A 41 19.04 0.58 -15.49
N SER A 42 20.32 0.74 -15.24
CA SER A 42 20.98 2.05 -15.17
C SER A 42 22.06 2.17 -16.24
N TYR A 43 22.16 3.36 -16.80
CA TYR A 43 23.22 3.74 -17.73
C TYR A 43 23.84 5.05 -17.26
N ASN A 44 25.16 5.04 -17.05
CA ASN A 44 25.93 6.18 -16.63
C ASN A 44 27.03 6.42 -17.64
N LYS A 45 27.15 7.63 -18.14
CA LYS A 45 28.19 8.01 -19.08
C LYS A 45 28.75 9.39 -18.77
N VAL A 46 30.07 9.48 -18.72
CA VAL A 46 30.81 10.75 -18.65
C VAL A 46 31.48 10.96 -20.00
N PHE A 47 31.24 12.11 -20.60
CA PHE A 47 31.90 12.59 -21.79
C PHE A 47 32.85 13.72 -21.38
N ASP A 48 34.14 13.49 -21.46
CA ASP A 48 35.16 14.50 -21.15
C ASP A 48 36.00 14.72 -22.40
N ASN A 49 36.04 15.93 -22.88
CA ASN A 49 36.85 16.33 -24.02
C ASN A 49 38.07 17.19 -23.63
N GLY A 50 38.42 17.17 -22.33
CA GLY A 50 39.54 17.95 -21.77
C GLY A 50 39.23 19.44 -21.56
N VAL A 51 38.10 19.95 -22.06
CA VAL A 51 37.68 21.35 -21.90
C VAL A 51 36.37 21.44 -21.11
N ARG A 52 35.46 20.47 -21.32
CA ARG A 52 34.13 20.44 -20.70
C ARG A 52 33.75 19.01 -20.37
N THR A 53 33.18 18.84 -19.23
CA THR A 53 32.67 17.53 -18.75
C THR A 53 31.16 17.49 -18.88
N GLN A 54 30.64 16.41 -19.45
CA GLN A 54 29.21 16.14 -19.54
C GLN A 54 28.92 14.81 -18.87
N GLU A 55 27.89 14.78 -18.04
CA GLU A 55 27.49 13.57 -17.33
C GLU A 55 26.04 13.25 -17.65
N LEU A 56 25.80 12.03 -18.11
CA LEU A 56 24.47 11.51 -18.36
C LEU A 56 24.22 10.31 -17.47
N ASN A 57 23.18 10.36 -16.66
CA ASN A 57 22.70 9.27 -15.84
C ASN A 57 21.26 8.97 -16.24
N VAL A 58 20.99 7.72 -16.60
CA VAL A 58 19.64 7.27 -16.94
C VAL A 58 19.35 5.99 -16.15
N LEU A 59 18.18 5.93 -15.56
CA LEU A 59 17.68 4.76 -14.86
C LEU A 59 16.24 4.52 -15.31
N GLY A 60 15.93 3.28 -15.68
CA GLY A 60 14.57 2.86 -15.99
C GLY A 60 14.27 1.54 -15.33
N GLY A 61 13.01 1.29 -15.02
CA GLY A 61 12.65 0.03 -14.40
C GLY A 61 11.16 -0.22 -14.29
N VAL A 62 10.87 -1.42 -13.80
CA VAL A 62 9.53 -1.91 -13.53
C VAL A 62 9.45 -2.45 -12.11
N GLN A 63 8.29 -2.31 -11.51
CA GLN A 63 8.00 -2.85 -10.18
C GLN A 63 6.64 -3.51 -10.20
N ALA A 64 6.53 -4.66 -9.56
CA ALA A 64 5.26 -5.34 -9.32
C ALA A 64 5.18 -5.70 -7.84
N LYS A 65 4.06 -5.32 -7.20
CA LYS A 65 3.75 -5.66 -5.81
C LYS A 65 2.46 -6.44 -5.74
N PHE A 66 2.49 -7.48 -4.95
CA PHE A 66 1.35 -8.34 -4.67
C PHE A 66 1.23 -8.50 -3.16
N ALA A 67 0.04 -8.26 -2.62
CA ALA A 67 -0.25 -8.58 -1.24
C ALA A 67 -1.63 -9.21 -1.13
N ASP A 68 -1.67 -10.40 -0.58
CA ASP A 68 -2.88 -11.14 -0.27
C ASP A 68 -3.06 -11.17 1.23
N ARG A 69 -4.19 -10.67 1.71
CA ARG A 69 -4.54 -10.67 3.13
C ARG A 69 -5.77 -11.52 3.34
N HIS A 70 -5.68 -12.42 4.28
CA HIS A 70 -6.79 -13.24 4.74
C HIS A 70 -7.05 -12.90 6.20
N PHE A 71 -8.28 -12.57 6.47
CA PHE A 71 -8.77 -12.33 7.82
C PHE A 71 -9.87 -13.34 8.13
N ASN A 72 -9.68 -14.08 9.21
CA ASN A 72 -10.65 -15.03 9.74
C ASN A 72 -11.01 -14.62 11.15
N SER A 73 -12.29 -14.54 11.43
CA SER A 73 -12.81 -14.30 12.77
C SER A 73 -13.80 -15.38 13.14
N ASN A 74 -13.64 -15.98 14.30
CA ASN A 74 -14.59 -16.93 14.81
C ASN A 74 -14.90 -16.68 16.28
N SER A 75 -16.15 -16.96 16.65
CA SER A 75 -16.63 -16.87 18.03
C SER A 75 -17.18 -18.23 18.46
N GLY A 76 -16.62 -18.75 19.55
CA GLY A 76 -17.11 -19.95 20.22
C GLY A 76 -17.93 -19.60 21.44
N TYR A 77 -19.04 -20.26 21.59
CA TYR A 77 -19.95 -20.11 22.73
C TYR A 77 -19.94 -21.38 23.57
N GLY A 78 -19.98 -21.26 24.90
CA GLY A 78 -19.93 -22.41 25.80
C GLY A 78 -18.54 -23.06 25.87
N TYR A 79 -17.49 -22.28 25.74
CA TYR A 79 -16.12 -22.78 25.80
C TYR A 79 -15.79 -23.25 27.22
N GLN A 80 -15.28 -24.49 27.31
CA GLN A 80 -14.85 -25.10 28.58
C GLN A 80 -13.32 -24.99 28.67
N TYR A 81 -12.87 -24.07 29.49
CA TYR A 81 -11.42 -23.80 29.63
C TYR A 81 -10.64 -24.98 30.18
N ASP A 82 -11.28 -25.80 31.04
CA ASP A 82 -10.66 -26.97 31.66
C ASP A 82 -10.36 -28.10 30.64
N TYR A 83 -11.17 -28.17 29.58
CA TYR A 83 -11.08 -29.22 28.57
C TYR A 83 -10.55 -28.70 27.22
N GLY A 84 -10.40 -27.41 27.05
CA GLY A 84 -9.92 -26.81 25.81
C GLY A 84 -10.87 -26.97 24.62
N GLY A 85 -12.16 -27.06 24.84
CA GLY A 85 -13.16 -27.27 23.79
C GLY A 85 -14.51 -26.63 24.10
N VAL A 86 -15.46 -26.77 23.19
CA VAL A 86 -16.84 -26.30 23.34
C VAL A 86 -17.79 -27.45 23.59
N VAL A 87 -18.83 -27.23 24.39
CA VAL A 87 -19.95 -28.17 24.54
C VAL A 87 -20.86 -28.14 23.31
N ALA A 88 -21.77 -29.09 23.20
CA ALA A 88 -22.80 -29.10 22.19
C ALA A 88 -23.63 -27.82 22.25
N ILE A 89 -23.80 -27.18 21.10
CA ILE A 89 -24.48 -25.89 20.96
C ILE A 89 -25.87 -26.16 20.41
N ASP A 90 -26.89 -25.48 20.96
CA ASP A 90 -28.24 -25.50 20.41
C ASP A 90 -28.23 -24.84 19.01
N PRO A 91 -28.73 -25.51 17.97
CA PRO A 91 -28.81 -24.94 16.62
C PRO A 91 -29.58 -23.60 16.55
N LYS A 92 -30.54 -23.39 17.44
CA LYS A 92 -31.31 -22.15 17.56
C LYS A 92 -30.42 -20.93 17.88
N LEU A 93 -29.29 -21.15 18.54
CA LEU A 93 -28.31 -20.07 18.76
C LEU A 93 -27.77 -19.55 17.42
N PHE A 94 -27.40 -20.42 16.51
CA PHE A 94 -26.88 -20.04 15.19
C PHE A 94 -27.94 -19.35 14.33
N GLU A 95 -29.17 -19.85 14.33
CA GLU A 95 -30.29 -19.20 13.64
C GLU A 95 -30.50 -17.76 14.12
N MET A 96 -30.49 -17.58 15.45
CA MET A 96 -30.64 -16.27 16.07
C MET A 96 -29.46 -15.33 15.76
N LEU A 97 -28.23 -15.83 15.76
CA LEU A 97 -27.05 -15.04 15.44
C LEU A 97 -27.06 -14.57 13.99
N ILE A 98 -27.43 -15.46 13.07
CA ILE A 98 -27.56 -15.14 11.65
C ILE A 98 -28.67 -14.09 11.43
N ALA A 99 -29.83 -14.29 12.04
CA ALA A 99 -30.97 -13.36 11.95
C ALA A 99 -30.63 -11.95 12.46
N ARG A 100 -29.71 -11.85 13.44
CA ARG A 100 -29.24 -10.58 14.02
C ARG A 100 -28.00 -10.01 13.33
N GLN A 101 -27.54 -10.64 12.25
CA GLN A 101 -26.30 -10.24 11.55
C GLN A 101 -25.03 -10.25 12.43
N PHE A 102 -24.98 -11.14 13.39
CA PHE A 102 -23.81 -11.46 14.20
C PHE A 102 -23.24 -12.83 13.81
N PRO A 103 -22.49 -12.93 12.71
CA PRO A 103 -21.96 -14.21 12.29
C PRO A 103 -20.96 -14.72 13.32
N TYR A 104 -21.09 -16.01 13.68
CA TYR A 104 -20.11 -16.69 14.55
C TYR A 104 -18.80 -17.02 13.83
N TYR A 105 -18.79 -16.87 12.50
CA TYR A 105 -17.64 -17.03 11.64
C TYR A 105 -17.70 -16.03 10.49
N SER A 106 -16.60 -15.35 10.24
CA SER A 106 -16.44 -14.50 9.08
C SER A 106 -15.07 -14.67 8.46
N MET A 107 -15.01 -14.57 7.16
CA MET A 107 -13.77 -14.65 6.39
C MET A 107 -13.75 -13.54 5.34
N THR A 108 -12.67 -12.78 5.33
CA THR A 108 -12.47 -11.71 4.35
C THR A 108 -11.12 -11.89 3.68
N GLN A 109 -11.10 -11.74 2.37
CA GLN A 109 -9.88 -11.76 1.56
C GLN A 109 -9.76 -10.45 0.80
N THR A 110 -8.57 -9.86 0.85
CA THR A 110 -8.23 -8.66 0.09
C THR A 110 -6.98 -8.89 -0.72
N TYR A 111 -7.00 -8.39 -1.95
CA TYR A 111 -5.91 -8.55 -2.91
C TYR A 111 -5.43 -7.19 -3.35
N ASP A 112 -4.19 -6.84 -3.01
CA ASP A 112 -3.52 -5.66 -3.54
C ASP A 112 -2.60 -6.08 -4.68
N ARG A 113 -2.78 -5.46 -5.83
CA ARG A 113 -1.97 -5.66 -7.03
C ARG A 113 -1.53 -4.29 -7.51
N GLN A 114 -0.23 -4.07 -7.54
CA GLN A 114 0.35 -2.82 -8.00
C GLN A 114 1.41 -3.13 -9.06
N ALA A 115 1.43 -2.33 -10.10
CA ALA A 115 2.47 -2.34 -11.10
C ALA A 115 2.93 -0.90 -11.36
N ALA A 116 4.23 -0.70 -11.53
CA ALA A 116 4.79 0.60 -11.81
C ALA A 116 5.88 0.52 -12.88
N PHE A 117 5.88 1.51 -13.76
CA PHE A 117 6.98 1.81 -14.66
C PHE A 117 7.61 3.12 -14.21
N TYR A 118 8.92 3.20 -14.17
CA TYR A 118 9.61 4.42 -13.77
C TYR A 118 10.84 4.66 -14.61
N ALA A 119 11.14 5.92 -14.82
CA ALA A 119 12.35 6.37 -15.50
C ALA A 119 12.86 7.66 -14.87
N ASN A 120 14.18 7.75 -14.72
CA ASN A 120 14.86 8.96 -14.28
C ASN A 120 15.98 9.26 -15.27
N ALA A 121 16.16 10.50 -15.61
CA ALA A 121 17.28 10.97 -16.42
C ALA A 121 17.85 12.25 -15.82
N ASP A 122 19.15 12.27 -15.65
CA ASP A 122 19.89 13.44 -15.17
C ASP A 122 21.02 13.73 -16.16
N TYR A 123 21.09 14.98 -16.60
CA TYR A 123 22.16 15.43 -17.44
C TYR A 123 22.81 16.66 -16.84
N THR A 124 24.12 16.62 -16.69
CA THR A 124 24.93 17.71 -16.16
C THR A 124 25.97 18.16 -17.19
N TYR A 125 25.97 19.43 -17.49
CA TYR A 125 26.91 20.06 -18.39
C TYR A 125 27.90 20.94 -17.62
N ASP A 126 29.17 20.68 -17.77
CA ASP A 126 30.32 21.42 -17.26
C ASP A 126 30.22 21.71 -15.74
N ARG A 127 29.56 20.83 -14.97
CA ARG A 127 29.26 21.00 -13.54
C ARG A 127 28.52 22.31 -13.20
N ARG A 128 28.00 23.01 -14.19
CA ARG A 128 27.30 24.31 -14.08
C ARG A 128 25.80 24.14 -14.21
N TYR A 129 25.37 23.43 -15.23
CA TYR A 129 23.97 23.29 -15.58
C TYR A 129 23.58 21.83 -15.43
N SER A 130 22.51 21.57 -14.69
CA SER A 130 21.95 20.23 -14.59
C SER A 130 20.45 20.27 -14.91
N VAL A 131 20.01 19.29 -15.65
CA VAL A 131 18.59 19.05 -15.94
C VAL A 131 18.25 17.66 -15.49
N SER A 132 17.15 17.51 -14.75
CA SER A 132 16.64 16.24 -14.29
C SER A 132 15.21 16.02 -14.76
N ALA A 133 14.89 14.81 -15.13
CA ALA A 133 13.53 14.39 -15.47
C ALA A 133 13.22 13.09 -14.74
N THR A 134 12.08 13.02 -14.07
CA THR A 134 11.56 11.81 -13.48
C THR A 134 10.17 11.54 -14.04
N PHE A 135 9.90 10.29 -14.30
CA PHE A 135 8.59 9.83 -14.75
C PHE A 135 8.25 8.54 -14.01
N ARG A 136 7.01 8.43 -13.56
CA ARG A 136 6.48 7.22 -12.96
C ARG A 136 5.01 7.02 -13.37
N TYR A 137 4.68 5.79 -13.71
CA TYR A 137 3.35 5.39 -14.11
C TYR A 137 2.92 4.22 -13.24
N ASP A 138 2.04 4.51 -12.28
CA ASP A 138 1.61 3.58 -11.26
C ASP A 138 0.21 3.06 -11.55
N GLY A 139 0.05 1.74 -11.52
CA GLY A 139 -1.22 1.05 -11.60
C GLY A 139 -1.54 0.32 -10.30
N ASN A 140 -2.78 0.45 -9.82
CA ASN A 140 -3.27 -0.21 -8.61
C ASN A 140 -4.72 -0.68 -8.81
N ASN A 141 -5.02 -1.91 -8.42
CA ASN A 141 -6.37 -2.45 -8.49
C ASN A 141 -7.36 -1.80 -7.51
N GLY A 142 -6.87 -1.10 -6.47
CA GLY A 142 -7.68 -0.37 -5.49
C GLY A 142 -8.13 1.03 -5.93
N LEU A 143 -7.54 1.59 -6.99
CA LEU A 143 -7.77 2.99 -7.42
C LEU A 143 -9.07 3.23 -8.19
N GLY A 144 -9.92 2.24 -8.38
CA GLY A 144 -11.22 2.41 -9.01
C GLY A 144 -11.64 1.25 -9.91
N SER A 145 -12.90 1.28 -10.37
CA SER A 145 -13.50 0.23 -11.20
C SER A 145 -13.14 0.32 -12.69
N SER A 146 -12.81 1.52 -13.19
CA SER A 146 -12.41 1.70 -14.59
C SER A 146 -10.92 1.51 -14.81
N SER A 147 -10.52 0.97 -15.94
CA SER A 147 -9.10 0.75 -16.29
C SER A 147 -8.30 2.05 -16.34
N SER A 148 -8.90 3.14 -16.79
CA SER A 148 -8.23 4.45 -16.87
C SER A 148 -8.02 5.11 -15.51
N ALA A 149 -8.88 4.83 -14.52
CA ALA A 149 -8.72 5.36 -13.17
C ALA A 149 -7.66 4.60 -12.35
N ARG A 150 -7.25 3.42 -12.81
CA ARG A 150 -6.27 2.58 -12.12
C ARG A 150 -4.82 2.96 -12.38
N TRP A 151 -4.58 3.84 -13.35
CA TRP A 151 -3.23 4.23 -13.76
C TRP A 151 -3.01 5.72 -13.57
N LEU A 152 -2.01 6.09 -12.80
CA LEU A 152 -1.69 7.47 -12.45
C LEU A 152 -0.28 7.82 -12.94
N PRO A 153 -0.15 8.73 -13.91
CA PRO A 153 1.15 9.27 -14.29
C PRO A 153 1.60 10.33 -13.29
N THR A 154 2.84 10.26 -12.86
CA THR A 154 3.53 11.29 -12.11
C THR A 154 4.82 11.65 -12.82
N TRP A 155 5.19 12.91 -12.83
CA TRP A 155 6.42 13.36 -13.45
C TRP A 155 6.94 14.62 -12.80
N ASN A 156 8.24 14.81 -12.89
CA ASN A 156 8.90 16.03 -12.44
C ASN A 156 10.03 16.37 -13.40
N LEU A 157 10.16 17.67 -13.70
CA LEU A 157 11.28 18.26 -14.41
C LEU A 157 11.99 19.22 -13.49
N GLY A 158 13.30 19.12 -13.41
CA GLY A 158 14.14 19.98 -12.60
C GLY A 158 15.26 20.60 -13.43
N ALA A 159 15.60 21.82 -13.12
CA ALA A 159 16.79 22.49 -13.64
C ALA A 159 17.59 23.09 -12.48
N ARG A 160 18.89 23.00 -12.56
CA ARG A 160 19.81 23.58 -11.58
C ARG A 160 20.89 24.34 -12.32
N TRP A 161 21.13 25.57 -11.88
CA TRP A 161 22.29 26.36 -12.26
C TRP A 161 23.22 26.52 -11.07
N ASN A 162 24.44 26.04 -11.19
CA ASN A 162 25.46 26.14 -10.18
C ASN A 162 26.31 27.39 -10.44
N ILE A 163 25.86 28.51 -9.91
CA ILE A 163 26.43 29.85 -10.15
C ILE A 163 27.88 29.94 -9.63
N ALA A 164 28.20 29.25 -8.52
CA ALA A 164 29.55 29.25 -7.96
C ALA A 164 30.61 28.73 -8.94
N ASN A 165 30.22 27.89 -9.90
CA ASN A 165 31.13 27.32 -10.90
C ASN A 165 31.26 28.20 -12.16
N GLU A 166 30.64 29.38 -12.19
CA GLU A 166 30.77 30.28 -13.33
C GLU A 166 32.05 31.08 -13.28
N LYS A 167 32.60 31.41 -14.46
CA LYS A 167 33.85 32.16 -14.58
C LYS A 167 33.84 33.51 -13.89
N PHE A 168 32.67 34.16 -13.82
CA PHE A 168 32.58 35.46 -13.12
C PHE A 168 32.61 35.35 -11.60
N MET A 169 32.50 34.14 -11.06
CA MET A 169 32.60 33.85 -9.62
C MET A 169 34.00 33.41 -9.18
N GLU A 170 34.93 33.18 -10.11
CA GLU A 170 36.32 32.73 -9.78
C GLU A 170 37.04 33.61 -8.75
N ASN A 171 36.70 34.92 -8.69
CA ASN A 171 37.30 35.86 -7.74
C ASN A 171 36.47 36.08 -6.47
N ALA A 172 35.40 35.36 -6.28
CA ALA A 172 34.51 35.49 -5.13
C ALA A 172 34.93 34.56 -3.99
N GLU A 173 36.11 34.86 -3.36
CA GLU A 173 36.74 34.02 -2.32
C GLU A 173 35.85 33.67 -1.11
N LYS A 174 34.75 34.39 -0.92
CA LYS A 174 33.81 34.19 0.22
C LYS A 174 32.59 33.33 -0.10
N VAL A 175 32.45 32.87 -1.33
CA VAL A 175 31.27 32.15 -1.79
C VAL A 175 31.64 30.77 -2.31
N ASP A 176 31.57 29.74 -1.46
CA ASP A 176 31.91 28.37 -1.81
C ASP A 176 30.79 27.68 -2.59
N VAL A 177 29.51 28.00 -2.30
CA VAL A 177 28.34 27.39 -2.92
C VAL A 177 27.27 28.43 -3.21
N MET A 178 26.91 28.57 -4.48
CA MET A 178 25.78 29.36 -4.91
C MET A 178 25.08 28.67 -6.08
N GLY A 179 23.79 28.45 -5.98
CA GLY A 179 23.03 27.80 -7.05
C GLY A 179 21.56 28.16 -7.03
N LEU A 180 20.98 28.19 -8.21
CA LEU A 180 19.55 28.33 -8.43
C LEU A 180 18.96 27.00 -8.85
N ARG A 181 17.82 26.61 -8.26
CA ARG A 181 17.08 25.40 -8.64
C ARG A 181 15.64 25.75 -8.93
N LEU A 182 15.12 25.20 -10.02
CA LEU A 182 13.72 25.25 -10.41
C LEU A 182 13.22 23.83 -10.63
N SER A 183 12.02 23.52 -10.17
CA SER A 183 11.38 22.26 -10.48
C SER A 183 9.88 22.45 -10.71
N TYR A 184 9.34 21.67 -11.64
CA TYR A 184 7.93 21.64 -11.96
C TYR A 184 7.49 20.21 -12.26
N GLY A 185 6.32 19.83 -11.76
CA GLY A 185 5.88 18.45 -11.93
C GLY A 185 4.44 18.22 -11.52
N LEU A 186 3.97 17.02 -11.80
CA LEU A 186 2.69 16.48 -11.40
C LEU A 186 2.91 15.36 -10.39
N SER A 187 2.33 15.48 -9.20
CA SER A 187 2.27 14.42 -8.21
C SER A 187 0.83 13.94 -8.02
N ALA A 188 0.65 12.66 -7.83
CA ALA A 188 -0.64 12.06 -7.49
C ALA A 188 -0.58 11.54 -6.06
N ASN A 189 -1.62 11.84 -5.26
CA ASN A 189 -1.84 11.19 -3.96
C ASN A 189 -2.75 9.98 -4.18
N THR A 190 -2.31 8.82 -3.71
CA THR A 190 -3.06 7.55 -3.71
C THR A 190 -3.51 7.22 -2.30
#